data_e46d5856f775a01b4bbb651ddd48a995
#
_entry.id   e46d5856f775a01b4bbb651ddd48a995
#
_cell.length_a   1.000
_cell.length_b   1.000
_cell.length_c   1.000
_cell.angle_alpha   90.00
_cell.angle_beta   90.00
_cell.angle_gamma   90.00
#
_symmetry.space_group_name_H-M   'P 1'
#
loop_
_entity.id
_entity.type
_entity.pdbx_description
1 polymer ?
#
loop_
_entity_poly.entity_id
_entity_poly.type
_entity_poly.pdbx_seq_one_letter_code
_entity_poly.pdbx_strand_id
1 'polypeptide(L)'
;MTLSYAVFTEQEIFRLKKLVNNDRNNISTQNKKILNKVVEEFYQGTCPCCGKKSNSWHYDHWEDRSITKLNSVWKVCRECNTKLGAAGDMTKRTPYKERFDLFQKQINWSIGLQGQLPIIENC
;
A
#
# COMPACT_ATOMS: atom_id res chain seq x y z
N MET A 1 6.17 -2.08 -20.71
CA MET A 1 5.06 -2.64 -19.97
C MET A 1 3.98 -1.60 -19.76
N THR A 2 2.78 -2.01 -19.85
CA THR A 2 1.65 -1.12 -19.60
C THR A 2 1.09 -1.40 -18.24
N LEU A 3 1.02 -0.39 -17.42
CA LEU A 3 0.37 -0.52 -16.15
C LEU A 3 -1.14 -0.39 -16.32
N SER A 4 -1.83 -1.23 -15.63
CA SER A 4 -3.28 -1.12 -15.56
C SER A 4 -3.60 -0.11 -14.48
N TYR A 5 -4.11 1.02 -14.86
CA TYR A 5 -4.41 2.07 -13.90
C TYR A 5 -5.81 2.61 -14.01
N ALA A 6 -6.54 2.19 -14.98
CA ALA A 6 -7.94 2.55 -15.08
C ALA A 6 -8.78 1.49 -14.38
N VAL A 7 -8.44 1.21 -13.14
CA VAL A 7 -9.06 0.10 -12.42
C VAL A 7 -10.24 0.53 -11.57
N PHE A 8 -10.41 1.82 -11.34
CA PHE A 8 -11.51 2.34 -10.54
C PHE A 8 -12.37 3.28 -11.37
N THR A 9 -13.67 3.19 -11.20
CA THR A 9 -14.60 4.15 -11.79
C THR A 9 -14.52 5.47 -11.04
N GLU A 10 -15.05 6.53 -11.63
CA GLU A 10 -15.09 7.84 -10.96
C GLU A 10 -15.86 7.76 -9.65
N GLN A 11 -16.94 7.01 -9.62
CA GLN A 11 -17.73 6.84 -8.40
C GLN A 11 -16.94 6.10 -7.34
N GLU A 12 -16.18 5.09 -7.74
CA GLU A 12 -15.33 4.36 -6.81
C GLU A 12 -14.25 5.26 -6.25
N ILE A 13 -13.60 6.06 -7.10
CA ILE A 13 -12.57 6.98 -6.66
C ILE A 13 -13.13 7.98 -5.66
N PHE A 14 -14.30 8.54 -5.94
CA PHE A 14 -14.94 9.49 -5.03
C PHE A 14 -15.20 8.86 -3.67
N ARG A 15 -15.72 7.65 -3.68
CA ARG A 15 -16.02 6.91 -2.45
C ARG A 15 -14.74 6.58 -1.68
N LEU A 16 -13.70 6.17 -2.40
CA LEU A 16 -12.44 5.80 -1.78
C LEU A 16 -11.75 7.00 -1.14
N LYS A 17 -11.83 8.16 -1.78
CA LYS A 17 -11.28 9.38 -1.19
C LYS A 17 -11.92 9.71 0.15
N LYS A 18 -13.20 9.46 0.28
CA LYS A 18 -13.88 9.65 1.56
C LYS A 18 -13.43 8.63 2.60
N LEU A 19 -13.27 7.37 2.18
CA LEU A 19 -12.91 6.30 3.08
C LEU A 19 -11.51 6.47 3.67
N VAL A 20 -10.60 7.04 2.91
CA VAL A 20 -9.24 7.27 3.38
C VAL A 20 -9.21 8.05 4.69
N ASN A 21 -10.18 8.90 4.92
CA ASN A 21 -10.22 9.74 6.11
C ASN A 21 -11.14 9.23 7.19
N ASN A 22 -11.80 8.08 6.97
CA ASN A 22 -12.79 7.57 7.89
C ASN A 22 -12.40 6.26 8.56
N ASP A 23 -11.19 5.81 8.33
CA ASP A 23 -10.74 4.55 8.92
C ASP A 23 -10.62 4.67 10.43
N ARG A 24 -10.78 3.55 11.09
CA ARG A 24 -10.68 3.45 12.55
C ARG A 24 -9.54 2.53 12.92
N ASN A 25 -9.76 1.65 13.88
CA ASN A 25 -8.70 0.76 14.37
C ASN A 25 -8.38 -0.38 13.41
N ASN A 26 -9.31 -0.70 12.52
CA ASN A 26 -9.11 -1.78 11.56
C ASN A 26 -9.11 -1.21 10.16
N ILE A 27 -8.29 -1.81 9.31
CA ILE A 27 -8.27 -1.42 7.90
C ILE A 27 -9.59 -1.86 7.27
N SER A 28 -10.29 -0.93 6.66
CA SER A 28 -11.59 -1.21 6.06
C SER A 28 -11.44 -2.19 4.89
N THR A 29 -12.54 -2.86 4.56
CA THR A 29 -12.57 -3.75 3.41
C THR A 29 -12.22 -3.02 2.13
N GLN A 30 -12.66 -1.79 1.99
CA GLN A 30 -12.38 -0.99 0.81
C GLN A 30 -10.89 -0.66 0.71
N ASN A 31 -10.27 -0.31 1.82
CA ASN A 31 -8.84 -0.01 1.82
C ASN A 31 -8.01 -1.26 1.57
N LYS A 32 -8.42 -2.42 2.10
CA LYS A 32 -7.76 -3.68 1.79
C LYS A 32 -7.83 -3.98 0.29
N LYS A 33 -8.94 -3.68 -0.33
CA LYS A 33 -9.12 -3.87 -1.77
C LYS A 33 -8.11 -3.05 -2.56
N ILE A 34 -7.90 -1.80 -2.15
CA ILE A 34 -6.93 -0.92 -2.80
C ILE A 34 -5.51 -1.47 -2.61
N LEU A 35 -5.17 -1.86 -1.40
CA LEU A 35 -3.84 -2.40 -1.10
C LEU A 35 -3.57 -3.67 -1.90
N ASN A 36 -4.55 -4.55 -1.97
CA ASN A 36 -4.43 -5.78 -2.76
C ASN A 36 -4.22 -5.47 -4.24
N LYS A 37 -4.93 -4.47 -4.73
CA LYS A 37 -4.84 -4.07 -6.13
C LYS A 37 -3.45 -3.54 -6.46
N VAL A 38 -2.88 -2.73 -5.59
CA VAL A 38 -1.54 -2.21 -5.79
C VAL A 38 -0.52 -3.34 -5.90
N VAL A 39 -0.62 -4.33 -5.01
CA VAL A 39 0.29 -5.46 -5.06
C VAL A 39 0.17 -6.22 -6.38
N GLU A 40 -1.05 -6.42 -6.85
CA GLU A 40 -1.25 -7.12 -8.12
C GLU A 40 -0.78 -6.31 -9.31
N GLU A 41 -1.14 -5.04 -9.36
CA GLU A 41 -0.85 -4.20 -10.53
C GLU A 41 0.61 -3.81 -10.63
N PHE A 42 1.24 -3.46 -9.52
CA PHE A 42 2.60 -2.94 -9.52
C PHE A 42 3.65 -3.97 -9.17
N TYR A 43 3.28 -5.02 -8.46
CA TYR A 43 4.24 -6.02 -7.97
C TYR A 43 3.94 -7.43 -8.47
N GLN A 44 2.81 -7.62 -9.13
CA GLN A 44 2.43 -8.92 -9.71
C GLN A 44 2.47 -10.04 -8.68
N GLY A 45 2.02 -9.74 -7.47
CA GLY A 45 1.94 -10.73 -6.41
C GLY A 45 3.22 -10.92 -5.63
N THR A 46 4.24 -10.12 -5.88
CA THR A 46 5.45 -10.15 -5.06
C THR A 46 5.35 -9.15 -3.92
N CYS A 47 6.12 -9.37 -2.87
CA CYS A 47 6.11 -8.48 -1.71
C CYS A 47 6.77 -7.16 -2.02
N PRO A 48 6.11 -6.03 -1.80
CA PRO A 48 6.72 -4.73 -2.03
C PRO A 48 7.99 -4.47 -1.21
N CYS A 49 8.13 -5.14 -0.10
CA CYS A 49 9.27 -4.93 0.79
C CYS A 49 10.49 -5.75 0.37
N CYS A 50 10.31 -7.05 0.11
CA CYS A 50 11.43 -7.93 -0.18
C CYS A 50 11.49 -8.43 -1.62
N GLY A 51 10.43 -8.24 -2.38
CA GLY A 51 10.38 -8.67 -3.77
C GLY A 51 10.13 -10.16 -3.99
N LYS A 52 9.88 -10.91 -2.94
CA LYS A 52 9.65 -12.35 -3.06
C LYS A 52 8.16 -12.64 -3.11
N LYS A 53 7.82 -13.74 -3.78
CA LYS A 53 6.45 -14.24 -3.73
C LYS A 53 6.16 -14.80 -2.35
N SER A 54 4.90 -14.66 -1.92
CA SER A 54 4.51 -15.16 -0.62
C SER A 54 3.07 -15.63 -0.67
N ASN A 55 2.77 -16.61 0.17
CA ASN A 55 1.41 -17.08 0.40
C ASN A 55 0.82 -16.53 1.68
N SER A 56 1.60 -15.76 2.42
CA SER A 56 1.17 -15.21 3.69
C SER A 56 1.41 -13.72 3.70
N TRP A 57 0.33 -12.97 3.82
CA TRP A 57 0.35 -11.52 3.66
C TRP A 57 -0.20 -10.83 4.89
N HIS A 58 0.40 -9.68 5.21
CA HIS A 58 -0.05 -8.84 6.30
C HIS A 58 -0.21 -7.40 5.84
N TYR A 59 -1.15 -6.70 6.47
CA TYR A 59 -1.29 -5.27 6.30
C TYR A 59 -0.53 -4.60 7.42
N ASP A 60 0.55 -3.93 7.09
CA ASP A 60 1.46 -3.36 8.06
C ASP A 60 1.15 -1.88 8.28
N HIS A 61 0.99 -1.52 9.55
CA HIS A 61 0.79 -0.14 9.96
C HIS A 61 2.16 0.49 10.19
N TRP A 62 2.44 1.57 9.45
CA TRP A 62 3.77 2.15 9.48
C TRP A 62 4.05 2.90 10.77
N GLU A 63 3.12 3.76 11.19
CA GLU A 63 3.34 4.64 12.34
C GLU A 63 2.66 4.18 13.61
N ASP A 64 1.36 3.97 13.58
CA ASP A 64 0.56 3.63 14.74
C ASP A 64 -0.55 2.70 14.30
N ARG A 65 -0.82 1.67 15.10
CA ARG A 65 -1.85 0.70 14.75
C ARG A 65 -3.25 1.29 14.70
N SER A 66 -3.46 2.40 15.36
CA SER A 66 -4.74 3.09 15.30
C SER A 66 -4.89 3.93 14.03
N ILE A 67 -3.80 4.19 13.31
CA ILE A 67 -3.85 4.94 12.06
C ILE A 67 -3.99 3.93 10.93
N THR A 68 -5.21 3.80 10.43
CA THR A 68 -5.54 2.80 9.41
C THR A 68 -5.80 3.40 8.04
N LYS A 69 -5.45 4.67 7.87
CA LYS A 69 -5.57 5.34 6.58
C LYS A 69 -4.59 4.77 5.58
N LEU A 70 -4.96 4.83 4.30
CA LEU A 70 -4.13 4.28 3.24
C LEU A 70 -2.71 4.85 3.22
N ASN A 71 -2.55 6.11 3.62
CA ASN A 71 -1.23 6.73 3.59
C ASN A 71 -0.32 6.28 4.74
N SER A 72 -0.80 5.43 5.62
CA SER A 72 -0.04 4.93 6.75
C SER A 72 0.10 3.41 6.77
N VAL A 73 -0.36 2.74 5.74
CA VAL A 73 -0.32 1.27 5.68
C VAL A 73 0.19 0.81 4.33
N TRP A 74 0.73 -0.39 4.32
CA TRP A 74 1.05 -1.10 3.09
C TRP A 74 0.86 -2.59 3.30
N LYS A 75 0.96 -3.35 2.20
CA LYS A 75 0.77 -4.79 2.25
C LYS A 75 2.12 -5.46 1.96
N VAL A 76 2.56 -6.28 2.88
CA VAL A 76 3.84 -6.97 2.78
C VAL A 76 3.68 -8.43 3.20
N CYS A 77 4.68 -9.24 2.91
CA CYS A 77 4.65 -10.61 3.35
C CYS A 77 4.84 -10.70 4.87
N ARG A 78 4.47 -11.83 5.43
CA ARG A 78 4.54 -12.06 6.87
C ARG A 78 5.94 -11.84 7.41
N GLU A 79 6.96 -12.36 6.72
CA GLU A 79 8.33 -12.23 7.18
C GLU A 79 8.78 -10.78 7.24
N CYS A 80 8.42 -10.00 6.24
CA CYS A 80 8.76 -8.58 6.24
C CYS A 80 8.03 -7.83 7.33
N ASN A 81 6.77 -8.16 7.57
CA ASN A 81 6.03 -7.55 8.67
C ASN A 81 6.73 -7.81 10.01
N THR A 82 7.25 -9.01 10.20
CA THR A 82 8.02 -9.33 11.40
C THR A 82 9.31 -8.51 11.48
N LYS A 83 10.01 -8.38 10.37
CA LYS A 83 11.26 -7.61 10.33
C LYS A 83 11.05 -6.13 10.59
N LEU A 84 9.93 -5.60 10.14
CA LEU A 84 9.61 -4.19 10.37
C LEU A 84 9.31 -3.90 11.83
N GLY A 85 8.95 -4.91 12.59
CA GLY A 85 8.70 -4.75 14.01
C GLY A 85 7.41 -4.03 14.32
N ALA A 86 7.32 -3.51 15.53
CA ALA A 86 6.12 -2.82 15.97
C ALA A 86 5.89 -1.54 15.16
N ALA A 87 4.63 -1.20 14.98
CA ALA A 87 4.27 0.06 14.34
C ALA A 87 4.92 1.20 15.12
N GLY A 88 5.51 2.14 14.39
CA GLY A 88 6.20 3.26 14.99
C GLY A 88 7.66 3.01 15.34
N ASP A 89 8.15 1.79 15.19
CA ASP A 89 9.56 1.50 15.46
C ASP A 89 10.40 1.89 14.25
N MET A 90 10.81 3.13 14.20
CA MET A 90 11.53 3.66 13.06
C MET A 90 12.94 3.12 12.92
N THR A 91 13.52 2.57 13.98
CA THR A 91 14.85 2.00 13.88
C THR A 91 14.87 0.79 12.94
N LYS A 92 13.80 0.01 12.93
CA LYS A 92 13.68 -1.15 12.04
C LYS A 92 13.09 -0.77 10.69
N ARG A 93 12.35 0.31 10.63
CA ARG A 93 11.58 0.68 9.43
C ARG A 93 12.34 1.58 8.47
N THR A 94 13.26 2.39 8.98
CA THR A 94 13.99 3.34 8.16
C THR A 94 14.64 2.70 6.92
N PRO A 95 15.25 1.50 6.99
CA PRO A 95 15.84 0.89 5.79
C PRO A 95 14.84 0.61 4.67
N TYR A 96 13.55 0.56 4.99
CA TYR A 96 12.51 0.23 4.01
C TYR A 96 11.68 1.45 3.61
N LYS A 97 12.08 2.63 4.05
CA LYS A 97 11.28 3.85 3.87
C LYS A 97 11.02 4.16 2.41
N GLU A 98 12.02 4.02 1.56
CA GLU A 98 11.85 4.30 0.13
C GLU A 98 10.84 3.37 -0.50
N ARG A 99 10.83 2.11 -0.12
CA ARG A 99 9.88 1.13 -0.64
C ARG A 99 8.47 1.44 -0.17
N PHE A 100 8.34 1.85 1.08
CA PHE A 100 7.06 2.25 1.61
C PHE A 100 6.54 3.50 0.88
N ASP A 101 7.40 4.49 0.68
CA ASP A 101 7.01 5.72 -0.01
C ASP A 101 6.58 5.46 -1.45
N LEU A 102 7.28 4.57 -2.14
CA LEU A 102 6.87 4.18 -3.48
C LEU A 102 5.51 3.53 -3.48
N PHE A 103 5.27 2.64 -2.53
CA PHE A 103 3.97 1.99 -2.40
C PHE A 103 2.86 3.04 -2.19
N GLN A 104 3.11 4.05 -1.39
CA GLN A 104 2.15 5.11 -1.15
C GLN A 104 1.84 5.90 -2.43
N LYS A 105 2.86 6.18 -3.24
CA LYS A 105 2.66 6.83 -4.52
C LYS A 105 1.79 5.97 -5.44
N GLN A 106 2.00 4.67 -5.41
CA GLN A 106 1.23 3.74 -6.22
C GLN A 106 -0.23 3.69 -5.77
N ILE A 107 -0.48 3.75 -4.46
CA ILE A 107 -1.84 3.86 -3.95
C ILE A 107 -2.50 5.14 -4.48
N ASN A 108 -1.84 6.26 -4.31
CA ASN A 108 -2.40 7.54 -4.72
C ASN A 108 -2.67 7.58 -6.20
N TRP A 109 -1.79 7.00 -6.98
CA TRP A 109 -1.99 6.93 -8.42
C TRP A 109 -3.21 6.06 -8.77
N SER A 110 -3.32 4.91 -8.11
CA SER A 110 -4.41 3.96 -8.36
C SER A 110 -5.78 4.55 -8.08
N ILE A 111 -5.88 5.40 -7.07
CA ILE A 111 -7.18 6.01 -6.73
C ILE A 111 -7.34 7.40 -7.33
N GLY A 112 -6.41 7.82 -8.19
CA GLY A 112 -6.52 9.08 -8.89
C GLY A 112 -6.25 10.31 -8.05
N LEU A 113 -5.58 10.17 -6.90
CA LEU A 113 -5.21 11.32 -6.08
C LEU A 113 -4.03 12.09 -6.65
N GLN A 114 -3.18 11.40 -7.41
CA GLN A 114 -2.10 12.02 -8.16
C GLN A 114 -2.35 11.73 -9.63
N GLY A 115 -2.17 12.70 -10.48
CA GLY A 115 -2.37 12.51 -11.91
C GLY A 115 -1.16 11.92 -12.62
N GLN A 116 -0.23 11.37 -11.89
CA GLN A 116 1.07 11.02 -12.44
C GLN A 116 1.45 9.60 -12.07
N LEU A 117 1.96 8.87 -13.06
CA LEU A 117 2.39 7.50 -12.86
C LEU A 117 3.58 7.45 -11.91
N PRO A 118 3.55 6.55 -10.91
CA PRO A 118 4.68 6.36 -10.02
C PRO A 118 5.92 5.91 -10.78
N ILE A 119 7.07 6.24 -10.25
CA ILE A 119 8.34 5.93 -10.90
C ILE A 119 8.66 4.45 -10.70
N ILE A 120 8.50 3.68 -11.76
CA ILE A 120 8.87 2.27 -11.80
C ILE A 120 9.40 1.91 -13.18
N GLU A 121 9.87 2.90 -13.89
CA GLU A 121 10.30 2.69 -15.26
C GLU A 121 11.53 1.81 -15.37
N ASN A 122 12.20 1.58 -14.29
CA ASN A 122 13.36 0.71 -14.27
C ASN A 122 12.99 -0.77 -14.23
N CYS A 123 11.73 -1.01 -14.21
CA CYS A 123 11.23 -2.38 -14.25
C CYS A 123 11.56 -3.00 -15.58
#